data_da71dab71cc203c49182a7bb901034f6
#
_entry.id   da71dab71cc203c49182a7bb901034f6
#
_cell.length_a   1.000
_cell.length_b   1.000
_cell.length_c   1.000
_cell.angle_alpha   90.00
_cell.angle_beta   90.00
_cell.angle_gamma   90.00
#
_symmetry.space_group_name_H-M   'P 1'
#
loop_
_entity.id
_entity.type
_entity.pdbx_description
1 polymer ?
#
loop_
_entity_poly.entity_id
_entity_poly.type
_entity_poly.pdbx_seq_one_letter_code
_entity_poly.pdbx_strand_id
1 'polypeptide(L)'
;NINQCNPIDKDAYYAATYLANNGSESDWDISTAVGWNPDYLDPRSYLNIYSPVNGDQLTSVGLNGTSDPDNFQDSDKAVMEAVGLFDYQKLLEEADAITDDLDARYAAYAKADAWIIENAFAISVQCTVVANTVTRSVPFVGPYSIAGQGGNKFKLRRVQKDIVTSKDYYAAKEAWLSERAKSASK
;
A
#
# COMPACT_ATOMS: atom_id res chain seq x y z
N ASN A 1 18.64 17.47 -17.99
CA ASN A 1 17.84 16.79 -19.02
C ASN A 1 17.09 15.65 -18.35
N ILE A 2 15.79 15.55 -18.62
CA ILE A 2 14.96 14.42 -18.18
C ILE A 2 14.74 13.54 -19.41
N ASN A 3 15.19 12.31 -19.35
CA ASN A 3 14.91 11.30 -20.35
C ASN A 3 13.73 10.46 -19.86
N GLN A 4 12.64 10.45 -20.59
CA GLN A 4 11.50 9.62 -20.25
C GLN A 4 11.66 8.26 -20.94
N CYS A 5 11.72 7.20 -20.15
CA CYS A 5 11.67 5.81 -20.63
C CYS A 5 10.25 5.29 -20.47
N ASN A 6 9.65 4.85 -21.58
CA ASN A 6 8.33 4.24 -21.59
C ASN A 6 8.48 2.78 -22.02
N PRO A 7 8.43 1.81 -21.12
CA PRO A 7 8.43 0.40 -21.47
C PRO A 7 7.29 0.05 -22.43
N ILE A 8 7.52 -0.89 -23.31
CA ILE A 8 6.57 -1.28 -24.38
C ILE A 8 5.32 -1.92 -23.78
N ASP A 9 5.49 -2.65 -22.68
CA ASP A 9 4.40 -3.35 -22.00
C ASP A 9 4.63 -3.43 -20.49
N LYS A 10 3.66 -3.99 -19.80
CA LYS A 10 3.66 -4.12 -18.34
C LYS A 10 4.79 -5.03 -17.82
N ASP A 11 5.09 -6.11 -18.53
CA ASP A 11 6.09 -7.08 -18.09
C ASP A 11 7.50 -6.49 -18.22
N ALA A 12 7.75 -5.76 -19.31
CA ALA A 12 8.98 -4.99 -19.52
C ALA A 12 9.15 -3.91 -18.43
N TYR A 13 8.07 -3.22 -18.06
CA TYR A 13 8.08 -2.26 -16.97
C TYR A 13 8.44 -2.92 -15.63
N TYR A 14 7.82 -4.05 -15.33
CA TYR A 14 8.09 -4.77 -14.09
C TYR A 14 9.51 -5.31 -14.02
N ALA A 15 10.03 -5.85 -15.12
CA ALA A 15 11.40 -6.35 -15.19
C ALA A 15 12.43 -5.22 -15.01
N ALA A 16 12.13 -4.02 -15.47
CA ALA A 16 13.00 -2.84 -15.33
C ALA A 16 12.87 -2.16 -13.95
N THR A 17 11.88 -2.53 -13.14
CA THR A 17 11.61 -1.90 -11.85
C THR A 17 11.63 -2.90 -10.71
N TYR A 18 10.51 -3.18 -10.08
CA TYR A 18 10.45 -3.95 -8.84
C TYR A 18 10.71 -5.46 -8.98
N LEU A 19 10.69 -6.02 -10.19
CA LEU A 19 11.12 -7.39 -10.47
C LEU A 19 12.56 -7.49 -10.97
N ALA A 20 13.30 -6.40 -11.05
CA ALA A 20 14.74 -6.46 -11.29
C ALA A 20 15.44 -7.25 -10.16
N ASN A 21 16.48 -8.02 -10.48
CA ASN A 21 17.17 -8.81 -9.45
C ASN A 21 18.01 -7.94 -8.50
N ASN A 22 18.44 -6.79 -8.99
CA ASN A 22 19.23 -5.82 -8.22
C ASN A 22 19.15 -4.43 -8.84
N GLY A 23 19.65 -3.43 -8.16
CA GLY A 23 19.62 -2.03 -8.60
C GLY A 23 20.37 -1.76 -9.89
N SER A 24 21.39 -2.56 -10.24
CA SER A 24 22.14 -2.36 -11.49
C SER A 24 21.38 -2.82 -12.74
N GLU A 25 20.35 -3.62 -12.57
CA GLU A 25 19.43 -4.02 -13.63
C GLU A 25 18.26 -3.04 -13.80
N SER A 26 18.11 -2.11 -12.85
CA SER A 26 17.09 -1.07 -12.89
C SER A 26 17.61 0.11 -13.71
N ASP A 27 16.99 0.39 -14.86
CA ASP A 27 17.42 1.44 -15.80
C ASP A 27 16.58 2.72 -15.63
N TRP A 28 16.56 3.27 -14.40
CA TRP A 28 15.82 4.48 -14.11
C TRP A 28 16.31 5.19 -12.83
N ASP A 29 16.19 6.50 -12.80
CA ASP A 29 16.47 7.34 -11.62
C ASP A 29 15.20 7.62 -10.80
N ILE A 30 14.06 7.75 -11.47
CA ILE A 30 12.75 7.98 -10.86
C ILE A 30 11.71 7.09 -11.53
N SER A 31 11.06 6.23 -10.77
CA SER A 31 9.95 5.42 -11.24
C SER A 31 8.61 6.03 -10.83
N THR A 32 7.68 6.11 -11.78
CA THR A 32 6.28 6.40 -11.48
C THR A 32 5.57 5.07 -11.28
N ALA A 33 5.46 4.64 -10.03
CA ALA A 33 4.90 3.35 -9.67
C ALA A 33 3.52 3.09 -10.26
N VAL A 34 3.25 1.84 -10.59
CA VAL A 34 2.02 1.40 -11.22
C VAL A 34 1.28 0.42 -10.32
N GLY A 35 0.09 0.83 -9.89
CA GLY A 35 -0.98 -0.10 -9.55
C GLY A 35 -0.73 -1.08 -8.42
N TRP A 36 -0.04 -0.70 -7.35
CA TRP A 36 0.02 -1.49 -6.13
C TRP A 36 -1.16 -1.15 -5.21
N ASN A 37 -1.71 -2.15 -4.54
CA ASN A 37 -2.75 -1.98 -3.52
C ASN A 37 -2.40 -2.84 -2.31
N PRO A 38 -2.62 -2.33 -1.08
CA PRO A 38 -2.37 -3.10 0.13
C PRO A 38 -3.36 -4.26 0.27
N ASP A 39 -2.90 -5.36 0.84
CA ASP A 39 -3.74 -6.52 1.12
C ASP A 39 -4.75 -6.26 2.25
N TYR A 40 -4.38 -5.44 3.22
CA TYR A 40 -5.17 -5.12 4.41
C TYR A 40 -5.22 -3.62 4.64
N LEU A 41 -6.29 -3.17 5.28
CA LEU A 41 -6.45 -1.79 5.72
C LEU A 41 -5.75 -1.59 7.09
N ASP A 42 -4.45 -1.70 7.08
CA ASP A 42 -3.58 -1.41 8.21
C ASP A 42 -2.40 -0.57 7.70
N PRO A 43 -1.94 0.47 8.41
CA PRO A 43 -0.80 1.29 7.99
C PRO A 43 0.44 0.45 7.71
N ARG A 44 0.64 -0.64 8.43
CA ARG A 44 1.74 -1.57 8.19
C ARG A 44 1.79 -2.05 6.75
N SER A 45 0.64 -2.39 6.15
CA SER A 45 0.58 -2.90 4.78
C SER A 45 1.10 -1.90 3.75
N TYR A 46 0.97 -0.59 4.00
CA TYR A 46 1.47 0.46 3.12
C TYR A 46 2.95 0.74 3.33
N LEU A 47 3.43 0.64 4.56
CA LEU A 47 4.77 1.07 4.93
C LEU A 47 5.78 -0.07 4.84
N ASN A 48 5.33 -1.32 5.00
CA ASN A 48 6.20 -2.48 4.96
C ASN A 48 6.92 -2.69 3.63
N ILE A 49 6.41 -2.13 2.54
CA ILE A 49 6.98 -2.35 1.19
C ILE A 49 8.43 -1.90 1.06
N TYR A 50 8.89 -0.97 1.89
CA TYR A 50 10.28 -0.50 1.94
C TYR A 50 11.09 -1.09 3.10
N SER A 51 10.52 -2.03 3.86
CA SER A 51 11.24 -2.67 4.97
C SER A 51 12.44 -3.47 4.46
N PRO A 52 13.63 -3.30 5.03
CA PRO A 52 14.79 -4.12 4.67
C PRO A 52 14.65 -5.59 5.12
N VAL A 53 13.66 -5.91 5.93
CA VAL A 53 13.44 -7.28 6.45
C VAL A 53 12.50 -8.08 5.57
N ASN A 54 11.43 -7.46 5.07
CA ASN A 54 10.37 -8.15 4.33
C ASN A 54 9.63 -7.26 3.33
N GLY A 55 10.27 -6.17 2.88
CA GLY A 55 9.71 -5.30 1.84
C GLY A 55 9.86 -5.90 0.45
N ASP A 56 8.90 -5.62 -0.42
CA ASP A 56 8.88 -6.09 -1.81
C ASP A 56 9.20 -4.99 -2.83
N GLN A 57 9.53 -3.77 -2.37
CA GLN A 57 9.87 -2.63 -3.22
C GLN A 57 11.35 -2.19 -3.10
N LEU A 58 12.22 -3.04 -2.58
CA LEU A 58 13.64 -2.71 -2.37
C LEU A 58 14.40 -2.48 -3.68
N THR A 59 14.05 -3.20 -4.74
CA THR A 59 14.59 -2.95 -6.08
C THR A 59 14.20 -1.60 -6.63
N SER A 60 13.03 -1.09 -6.23
CA SER A 60 12.58 0.26 -6.60
C SER A 60 13.43 1.38 -6.00
N VAL A 61 14.29 1.07 -5.04
CA VAL A 61 15.27 2.00 -4.46
C VAL A 61 16.72 1.56 -4.76
N GLY A 62 16.90 0.73 -5.77
CA GLY A 62 18.22 0.34 -6.27
C GLY A 62 18.92 -0.78 -5.48
N LEU A 63 18.20 -1.47 -4.61
CA LEU A 63 18.75 -2.56 -3.81
C LEU A 63 18.45 -3.92 -4.43
N ASN A 64 19.01 -4.99 -3.85
CA ASN A 64 18.68 -6.36 -4.22
C ASN A 64 17.19 -6.64 -4.02
N GLY A 65 16.56 -7.33 -4.96
CA GLY A 65 15.13 -7.64 -4.97
C GLY A 65 14.65 -8.69 -3.98
N THR A 66 15.54 -9.21 -3.15
CA THR A 66 15.15 -10.15 -2.12
C THR A 66 14.61 -9.44 -0.89
N SER A 67 13.53 -9.95 -0.34
CA SER A 67 13.01 -9.57 0.98
C SER A 67 13.54 -10.45 2.11
N ASP A 68 14.49 -11.33 1.81
CA ASP A 68 15.14 -12.21 2.80
C ASP A 68 16.46 -11.57 3.23
N PRO A 69 16.60 -11.15 4.51
CA PRO A 69 17.81 -10.51 5.01
C PRO A 69 19.07 -11.35 4.85
N ASP A 70 18.94 -12.68 4.84
CA ASP A 70 20.08 -13.60 4.69
C ASP A 70 20.64 -13.60 3.26
N ASN A 71 19.86 -13.14 2.29
CA ASN A 71 20.25 -13.03 0.89
C ASN A 71 20.82 -11.66 0.51
N PHE A 72 20.83 -10.67 1.41
CA PHE A 72 21.45 -9.39 1.14
C PHE A 72 22.99 -9.50 1.09
N GLN A 73 23.55 -8.92 0.06
CA GLN A 73 25.00 -8.77 -0.04
C GLN A 73 25.50 -7.67 0.93
N ASP A 74 26.77 -7.72 1.27
CA ASP A 74 27.38 -6.71 2.15
C ASP A 74 27.27 -5.29 1.57
N SER A 75 27.32 -5.17 0.23
CA SER A 75 27.10 -3.90 -0.47
C SER A 75 25.70 -3.35 -0.26
N ASP A 76 24.66 -4.20 -0.28
CA ASP A 76 23.28 -3.78 -0.04
C ASP A 76 23.09 -3.35 1.41
N LYS A 77 23.64 -4.10 2.35
CA LYS A 77 23.60 -3.75 3.78
C LYS A 77 24.28 -2.42 4.06
N ALA A 78 25.43 -2.17 3.44
CA ALA A 78 26.14 -0.89 3.57
C ALA A 78 25.31 0.29 3.01
N VAL A 79 24.62 0.10 1.89
CA VAL A 79 23.70 1.12 1.34
C VAL A 79 22.52 1.33 2.26
N MET A 80 21.87 0.26 2.74
CA MET A 80 20.74 0.34 3.66
C MET A 80 21.09 1.10 4.94
N GLU A 81 22.28 0.87 5.48
CA GLU A 81 22.79 1.59 6.64
C GLU A 81 23.03 3.07 6.32
N ALA A 82 23.69 3.34 5.19
CA ALA A 82 24.02 4.70 4.77
C ALA A 82 22.77 5.57 4.51
N VAL A 83 21.69 4.99 4.01
CA VAL A 83 20.43 5.69 3.75
C VAL A 83 19.43 5.61 4.92
N GLY A 84 19.79 4.95 6.02
CA GLY A 84 18.98 4.89 7.23
C GLY A 84 17.80 3.90 7.20
N LEU A 85 17.78 2.92 6.30
CA LEU A 85 16.68 1.94 6.20
C LEU A 85 16.50 1.10 7.46
N PHE A 86 17.58 0.85 8.21
CA PHE A 86 17.46 0.16 9.49
C PHE A 86 16.83 1.02 10.58
N ASP A 87 16.96 2.34 10.51
CA ASP A 87 16.21 3.24 11.41
C ASP A 87 14.73 3.30 11.02
N TYR A 88 14.43 3.27 9.73
CA TYR A 88 13.06 3.08 9.26
C TYR A 88 12.44 1.77 9.78
N GLN A 89 13.17 0.68 9.73
CA GLN A 89 12.72 -0.61 10.26
C GLN A 89 12.36 -0.53 11.76
N LYS A 90 13.17 0.16 12.56
CA LYS A 90 12.88 0.38 13.98
C LYS A 90 11.56 1.14 14.20
N LEU A 91 11.27 2.15 13.37
CA LEU A 91 9.99 2.87 13.44
C LEU A 91 8.80 1.95 13.18
N LEU A 92 8.92 1.01 12.24
CA LEU A 92 7.89 0.00 11.99
C LEU A 92 7.72 -0.95 13.18
N GLU A 93 8.81 -1.43 13.76
CA GLU A 93 8.80 -2.34 14.91
C GLU A 93 8.23 -1.67 16.16
N GLU A 94 8.56 -0.41 16.40
CA GLU A 94 7.99 0.38 17.49
C GLU A 94 6.47 0.54 17.34
N ALA A 95 5.99 0.81 16.13
CA ALA A 95 4.57 0.90 15.85
C ALA A 95 3.85 -0.45 15.98
N ASP A 96 4.49 -1.54 15.53
CA ASP A 96 3.95 -2.90 15.64
C ASP A 96 3.81 -3.37 17.09
N ALA A 97 4.69 -2.92 17.98
CA ALA A 97 4.65 -3.26 19.39
C ALA A 97 3.44 -2.65 20.13
N ILE A 98 2.81 -1.62 19.57
CA ILE A 98 1.62 -1.00 20.16
C ILE A 98 0.37 -1.79 19.72
N THR A 99 -0.23 -2.53 20.63
CA THR A 99 -1.37 -3.43 20.35
C THR A 99 -2.67 -3.04 21.02
N ASP A 100 -2.63 -2.22 22.04
CA ASP A 100 -3.74 -1.86 22.93
C ASP A 100 -4.24 -0.42 22.79
N ASP A 101 -3.49 0.44 22.10
CA ASP A 101 -3.85 1.83 21.81
C ASP A 101 -3.74 2.10 20.29
N LEU A 102 -4.89 2.13 19.62
CA LEU A 102 -4.96 2.32 18.18
C LEU A 102 -4.50 3.70 17.73
N ASP A 103 -4.80 4.74 18.51
CA ASP A 103 -4.41 6.12 18.20
C ASP A 103 -2.89 6.30 18.36
N ALA A 104 -2.31 5.75 19.42
CA ALA A 104 -0.86 5.73 19.61
C ALA A 104 -0.15 4.92 18.51
N ARG A 105 -0.71 3.78 18.11
CA ARG A 105 -0.20 2.96 17.01
C ARG A 105 -0.19 3.74 15.68
N TYR A 106 -1.29 4.41 15.34
CA TYR A 106 -1.36 5.21 14.13
C TYR A 106 -0.40 6.41 14.17
N ALA A 107 -0.24 7.05 15.32
CA ALA A 107 0.74 8.12 15.51
C ALA A 107 2.20 7.62 15.32
N ALA A 108 2.49 6.40 15.75
CA ALA A 108 3.80 5.79 15.53
C ALA A 108 4.05 5.48 14.04
N TYR A 109 3.07 4.91 13.34
CA TYR A 109 3.19 4.70 11.89
C TYR A 109 3.28 6.00 11.09
N ALA A 110 2.64 7.07 11.52
CA ALA A 110 2.78 8.38 10.88
C ALA A 110 4.22 8.90 10.90
N LYS A 111 5.03 8.52 11.90
CA LYS A 111 6.47 8.84 11.92
C LYS A 111 7.24 8.07 10.84
N ALA A 112 6.90 6.79 10.64
CA ALA A 112 7.51 6.00 9.57
C ALA A 112 7.11 6.51 8.18
N ASP A 113 5.86 6.96 7.99
CA ASP A 113 5.39 7.59 6.76
C ASP A 113 6.12 8.91 6.47
N ALA A 114 6.27 9.76 7.49
CA ALA A 114 7.04 10.99 7.40
C ALA A 114 8.51 10.71 7.03
N TRP A 115 9.12 9.67 7.59
CA TRP A 115 10.48 9.28 7.28
C TRP A 115 10.68 8.94 5.79
N ILE A 116 9.75 8.22 5.16
CA ILE A 116 9.79 7.89 3.72
C ILE A 116 9.82 9.16 2.87
N ILE A 117 8.99 10.14 3.23
CA ILE A 117 8.87 11.40 2.50
C ILE A 117 10.13 12.27 2.72
N GLU A 118 10.59 12.39 3.96
CA GLU A 118 11.76 13.19 4.33
C GLU A 118 13.06 12.67 3.70
N ASN A 119 13.17 11.35 3.53
CA ASN A 119 14.32 10.70 2.90
C ASN A 119 14.13 10.45 1.39
N ALA A 120 13.06 10.97 0.79
CA ALA A 120 12.74 10.91 -0.64
C ALA A 120 12.66 9.48 -1.22
N PHE A 121 12.30 8.47 -0.41
CA PHE A 121 12.01 7.12 -0.90
C PHE A 121 10.75 7.09 -1.75
N ALA A 122 9.77 7.91 -1.41
CA ALA A 122 8.58 8.14 -2.23
C ALA A 122 8.20 9.63 -2.24
N ILE A 123 7.78 10.12 -3.40
CA ILE A 123 7.32 11.49 -3.57
C ILE A 123 5.83 11.45 -3.90
N SER A 124 5.01 11.94 -2.98
CA SER A 124 3.56 12.05 -3.19
C SER A 124 3.26 13.16 -4.19
N VAL A 125 2.77 12.81 -5.38
CA VAL A 125 2.47 13.77 -6.44
C VAL A 125 1.01 14.20 -6.40
N GLN A 126 0.09 13.27 -6.16
CA GLN A 126 -1.34 13.55 -6.08
C GLN A 126 -2.10 12.46 -5.31
N CYS A 127 -3.22 12.84 -4.75
CA CYS A 127 -4.22 11.89 -4.26
C CYS A 127 -5.34 11.79 -5.30
N THR A 128 -5.56 10.60 -5.84
CA THR A 128 -6.66 10.38 -6.78
C THR A 128 -7.98 10.29 -6.02
N VAL A 129 -8.90 11.19 -6.37
CA VAL A 129 -10.28 11.06 -5.91
C VAL A 129 -10.94 9.94 -6.69
N VAL A 130 -11.62 9.04 -5.99
CA VAL A 130 -12.35 7.93 -6.61
C VAL A 130 -13.36 8.46 -7.63
N ALA A 131 -13.29 7.95 -8.85
CA ALA A 131 -14.25 8.30 -9.89
C ALA A 131 -15.67 7.88 -9.49
N ASN A 132 -16.67 8.69 -9.91
CA ASN A 132 -18.06 8.32 -9.74
C ASN A 132 -18.34 6.99 -10.45
N THR A 133 -18.94 6.06 -9.74
CA THR A 133 -19.24 4.71 -10.25
C THR A 133 -20.73 4.55 -10.43
N VAL A 134 -21.16 4.12 -11.62
CA VAL A 134 -22.53 3.68 -11.88
C VAL A 134 -22.57 2.16 -11.65
N THR A 135 -23.38 1.71 -10.72
CA THR A 135 -23.43 0.28 -10.34
C THR A 135 -24.85 -0.18 -10.04
N ARG A 136 -25.10 -1.47 -10.22
CA ARG A 136 -26.29 -2.19 -9.73
C ARG A 136 -25.96 -3.12 -8.56
N SER A 137 -24.73 -3.13 -8.09
CA SER A 137 -24.37 -3.90 -6.90
C SER A 137 -25.04 -3.30 -5.67
N VAL A 138 -25.75 -4.14 -4.91
CA VAL A 138 -26.40 -3.71 -3.66
C VAL A 138 -25.32 -3.23 -2.69
N PRO A 139 -25.39 -2.00 -2.17
CA PRO A 139 -24.37 -1.46 -1.28
C PRO A 139 -24.28 -2.21 0.05
N PHE A 140 -23.09 -2.32 0.59
CA PHE A 140 -22.78 -2.85 1.93
C PHE A 140 -23.26 -4.30 2.19
N VAL A 141 -23.52 -5.07 1.13
CA VAL A 141 -23.77 -6.51 1.23
C VAL A 141 -22.53 -7.26 0.75
N GLY A 142 -22.13 -8.27 1.50
CA GLY A 142 -20.89 -9.00 1.24
C GLY A 142 -19.69 -8.45 2.03
N PRO A 143 -18.48 -8.93 1.74
CA PRO A 143 -17.27 -8.44 2.39
C PRO A 143 -17.06 -6.97 2.06
N TYR A 144 -17.00 -6.15 3.09
CA TYR A 144 -16.68 -4.73 2.95
C TYR A 144 -15.20 -4.51 3.25
N SER A 145 -14.52 -3.88 2.31
CA SER A 145 -13.18 -3.37 2.52
C SER A 145 -13.04 -2.03 1.79
N ILE A 146 -12.44 -1.06 2.45
CA ILE A 146 -12.13 0.25 1.85
C ILE A 146 -10.94 0.13 0.90
N ALA A 147 -10.03 -0.80 1.20
CA ALA A 147 -8.79 -1.02 0.46
C ALA A 147 -8.44 -2.51 0.39
N GLY A 148 -7.45 -2.83 -0.41
CA GLY A 148 -6.91 -4.16 -0.56
C GLY A 148 -7.81 -5.11 -1.33
N GLN A 149 -7.69 -6.38 -1.05
CA GLN A 149 -8.38 -7.46 -1.78
C GLN A 149 -9.90 -7.52 -1.59
N GLY A 150 -10.46 -6.66 -0.74
CA GLY A 150 -11.91 -6.60 -0.50
C GLY A 150 -12.73 -6.35 -1.76
N GLY A 151 -12.19 -5.61 -2.72
CA GLY A 151 -12.81 -5.34 -4.02
C GLY A 151 -13.07 -6.60 -4.85
N ASN A 152 -12.25 -7.61 -4.71
CA ASN A 152 -12.29 -8.85 -5.49
C ASN A 152 -13.08 -9.98 -4.82
N LYS A 153 -13.68 -9.74 -3.65
CA LYS A 153 -14.47 -10.74 -2.94
C LYS A 153 -15.93 -10.64 -3.34
N PHE A 154 -16.44 -11.70 -3.95
CA PHE A 154 -17.81 -11.75 -4.47
C PHE A 154 -18.80 -12.45 -3.53
N LYS A 155 -18.33 -13.08 -2.46
CA LYS A 155 -19.18 -13.79 -1.49
C LYS A 155 -20.26 -12.86 -0.93
N LEU A 156 -21.51 -13.29 -1.00
CA LEU A 156 -22.71 -12.56 -0.55
C LEU A 156 -23.04 -11.29 -1.34
N ARG A 157 -22.28 -10.91 -2.37
CA ARG A 157 -22.65 -9.80 -3.23
C ARG A 157 -23.93 -10.10 -4.00
N ARG A 158 -24.78 -9.08 -4.14
CA ARG A 158 -26.04 -9.16 -4.87
C ARG A 158 -26.13 -8.02 -5.89
N VAL A 159 -26.72 -8.31 -7.03
CA VAL A 159 -27.01 -7.31 -8.07
C VAL A 159 -28.51 -7.10 -8.12
N GLN A 160 -28.95 -5.85 -8.10
CA GLN A 160 -30.35 -5.45 -8.22
C GLN A 160 -30.70 -5.05 -9.67
N LYS A 161 -31.98 -4.89 -9.95
CA LYS A 161 -32.49 -4.53 -11.28
C LYS A 161 -32.08 -3.12 -11.68
N ASP A 162 -32.24 -2.17 -10.76
CA ASP A 162 -32.07 -0.75 -11.03
C ASP A 162 -30.70 -0.26 -10.57
N ILE A 163 -30.24 0.87 -11.10
CA ILE A 163 -28.98 1.52 -10.69
C ILE A 163 -29.13 1.99 -9.25
N VAL A 164 -28.04 1.89 -8.51
CA VAL A 164 -27.95 2.47 -7.16
C VAL A 164 -27.82 3.98 -7.29
N THR A 165 -28.81 4.71 -6.79
CA THR A 165 -28.70 6.17 -6.72
C THR A 165 -27.82 6.60 -5.53
N SER A 166 -27.32 7.83 -5.56
CA SER A 166 -26.57 8.38 -4.40
C SER A 166 -27.41 8.36 -3.13
N LYS A 167 -28.72 8.63 -3.24
CA LYS A 167 -29.63 8.58 -2.11
C LYS A 167 -29.72 7.18 -1.51
N ASP A 168 -29.87 6.15 -2.35
CA ASP A 168 -29.95 4.76 -1.90
C ASP A 168 -28.63 4.32 -1.26
N TYR A 169 -27.51 4.73 -1.84
CA TYR A 169 -26.18 4.44 -1.31
C TYR A 169 -25.99 5.03 0.10
N TYR A 170 -26.30 6.31 0.31
CA TYR A 170 -26.16 6.94 1.61
C TYR A 170 -27.11 6.37 2.66
N ALA A 171 -28.36 6.07 2.28
CA ALA A 171 -29.29 5.40 3.19
C ALA A 171 -28.78 4.01 3.62
N ALA A 172 -28.25 3.23 2.68
CA ALA A 172 -27.65 1.94 2.97
C ALA A 172 -26.41 2.06 3.86
N LYS A 173 -25.58 3.10 3.66
CA LYS A 173 -24.40 3.39 4.48
C LYS A 173 -24.78 3.69 5.93
N GLU A 174 -25.78 4.53 6.16
CA GLU A 174 -26.25 4.87 7.49
C GLU A 174 -26.80 3.65 8.23
N ALA A 175 -27.62 2.84 7.55
CA ALA A 175 -28.15 1.60 8.12
C ALA A 175 -27.01 0.64 8.51
N TRP A 176 -26.02 0.45 7.64
CA TRP A 176 -24.87 -0.41 7.89
C TRP A 176 -24.01 0.09 9.06
N LEU A 177 -23.75 1.40 9.15
CA LEU A 177 -23.01 1.98 10.29
C LEU A 177 -23.76 1.78 11.61
N SER A 178 -25.09 1.95 11.61
CA SER A 178 -25.94 1.73 12.78
C SER A 178 -25.89 0.27 13.25
N GLU A 179 -25.95 -0.69 12.34
CA GLU A 179 -25.84 -2.12 12.68
C GLU A 179 -24.44 -2.47 13.25
N ARG A 180 -23.38 -1.92 12.68
CA ARG A 180 -22.02 -2.12 13.20
C ARG A 180 -21.86 -1.56 14.61
N ALA A 181 -22.37 -0.36 14.87
CA ALA A 181 -22.30 0.22 16.22
C ALA A 181 -23.00 -0.67 17.26
N LYS A 182 -24.14 -1.26 16.92
CA LYS A 182 -24.86 -2.21 17.80
C LYS A 182 -24.08 -3.51 18.01
N SER A 183 -23.28 -3.94 17.04
CA SER A 183 -22.47 -5.15 17.15
C SER A 183 -21.20 -4.93 17.97
N ALA A 184 -20.62 -3.74 17.93
CA ALA A 184 -19.43 -3.37 18.67
C ALA A 184 -19.70 -3.15 20.19
N SER A 185 -20.98 -2.94 20.56
CA SER A 185 -21.41 -2.74 21.95
C SER A 185 -21.79 -4.04 22.69
N LYS A 186 -21.61 -5.18 22.06
CA LYS A 186 -21.77 -6.53 22.63
C LYS A 186 -20.44 -7.15 22.95
#